data_4ec17af4fd646c1da1a93c803046b690
#
_entry.id   4ec17af4fd646c1da1a93c803046b690
#
_cell.length_a   1.000
_cell.length_b   1.000
_cell.length_c   1.000
_cell.angle_alpha   90.00
_cell.angle_beta   90.00
_cell.angle_gamma   90.00
#
_symmetry.space_group_name_H-M   'P 1'
#
loop_
_entity.id
_entity.type
_entity.pdbx_description
1 polymer ?
#
loop_
_entity_poly.entity_id
_entity_poly.type
_entity_poly.pdbx_seq_one_letter_code
_entity_poly.pdbx_strand_id
1 'polypeptide(L)'
;MAADLPDPTENTEPVERAENTEPVERTEPAEPVESAERAEGAGVAEGAEADGITARPPRRGTRGRIVMLVDNSVHGDSRVQKQAASAAAAGWDVVLLGKYSGKEEETVWMLGEAEVRLIGVKAKMSTRPKDLRGAPMRRPLAYPSERVADFRLQQVKAWRADLRVRGAALRTGEDRSPLGSVGGRVWLAARRGAARATGRWVKLRMRHTKKLRTIRRTRSTPLDRATTAFWLTTMGDRAWRRLDPAVWDFELAYGPVIDELRPDIIHANDFRMLGVGARAKLRARAAGRRVSLVWDAHEYLPGVRSWANQRKLPAMVAYEREHAKYADAVVTVSGGLADLLQRTHRLPERPAVVLNAPEAADASRFTDLPVPDLRALCGIGPDVPLLVYSGLAARQRGLDIMVDGLRELPGVHVVFVASHPELPYILRLMKRAEELGVRDRVHALPYVPHWQVVSFLSTADVGVIPIHHWPNHEIALITKFFEYSHARLPLVVSDVRTMAEVTRQTGQGEVFEAENVEDYVRAVRAVLDAPKRYTAAYEVEGRLDAWVWEAQAEVLDGVYTRLMRGAGDGRNP
;
A
#
# COMPACT_ATOMS: atom_id res chain seq x y z
N MET A 1 20.72 -7.34 39.42
CA MET A 1 21.64 -6.24 39.06
C MET A 1 20.98 -5.51 37.89
N ALA A 2 20.36 -4.39 38.19
CA ALA A 2 19.75 -3.50 37.22
C ALA A 2 20.87 -2.64 36.62
N ALA A 3 20.93 -2.53 35.30
CA ALA A 3 21.82 -1.60 34.62
C ALA A 3 20.97 -0.43 34.12
N ASP A 4 21.31 0.76 34.62
CA ASP A 4 20.70 2.05 34.33
C ASP A 4 20.83 2.42 32.86
N LEU A 5 19.72 2.95 32.31
CA LEU A 5 19.70 3.70 31.06
C LEU A 5 19.85 5.19 31.39
N PRO A 6 20.69 5.96 30.67
CA PRO A 6 20.86 7.37 30.95
C PRO A 6 19.70 8.24 30.47
N ASP A 7 19.37 9.25 31.26
CA ASP A 7 18.42 10.34 31.09
C ASP A 7 18.87 11.30 29.95
N PRO A 8 18.00 11.73 29.03
CA PRO A 8 18.34 12.63 27.93
C PRO A 8 18.09 14.12 28.23
N THR A 9 18.58 14.62 29.36
CA THR A 9 18.59 16.07 29.63
C THR A 9 19.89 16.47 30.27
N GLU A 10 20.93 16.72 29.46
CA GLU A 10 22.03 17.67 29.76
C GLU A 10 23.03 17.69 28.59
N ASN A 11 22.98 18.76 27.79
CA ASN A 11 24.13 19.56 27.39
C ASN A 11 23.73 20.57 26.32
N THR A 12 23.51 21.81 26.79
CA THR A 12 23.49 22.99 25.96
C THR A 12 24.86 23.68 26.08
N GLU A 13 25.63 23.70 24.98
CA GLU A 13 26.62 24.75 24.73
C GLU A 13 26.49 25.25 23.28
N PRO A 14 26.71 26.56 23.05
CA PRO A 14 26.34 27.21 21.78
C PRO A 14 27.49 27.17 20.80
N VAL A 15 27.21 26.72 19.56
CA VAL A 15 28.12 26.89 18.41
C VAL A 15 27.62 28.03 17.53
N GLU A 16 28.56 28.91 17.21
CA GLU A 16 28.44 30.16 16.49
C GLU A 16 27.75 30.04 15.12
N ARG A 17 27.00 31.11 14.81
CA ARG A 17 26.41 31.39 13.48
C ARG A 17 27.49 31.59 12.42
N ALA A 18 27.43 30.82 11.36
CA ALA A 18 27.92 31.26 10.06
C ALA A 18 26.70 31.43 9.14
N GLU A 19 26.42 32.67 8.79
CA GLU A 19 25.46 33.07 7.77
C GLU A 19 25.99 32.66 6.41
N ASN A 20 25.31 31.75 5.72
CA ASN A 20 25.31 31.65 4.27
C ASN A 20 23.88 31.37 3.82
N THR A 21 23.23 32.43 3.38
CA THR A 21 21.90 32.43 2.79
C THR A 21 22.00 32.07 1.32
N GLU A 22 21.77 30.81 0.99
CA GLU A 22 21.25 30.44 -0.34
C GLU A 22 19.77 30.05 -0.23
N PRO A 23 18.94 30.38 -1.23
CA PRO A 23 17.50 30.23 -1.10
C PRO A 23 17.12 28.76 -1.15
N VAL A 24 16.58 28.25 -0.04
CA VAL A 24 15.95 26.93 0.05
C VAL A 24 14.81 26.88 -0.95
N GLU A 25 15.02 26.16 -2.03
CA GLU A 25 13.98 25.75 -2.96
C GLU A 25 12.86 25.06 -2.16
N ARG A 26 11.66 25.63 -2.21
CA ARG A 26 10.47 25.08 -1.56
C ARG A 26 10.22 23.69 -2.13
N THR A 27 10.55 22.66 -1.38
CA THR A 27 10.09 21.31 -1.64
C THR A 27 8.57 21.32 -1.76
N GLU A 28 8.07 21.04 -2.95
CA GLU A 28 6.65 20.79 -3.17
C GLU A 28 6.20 19.65 -2.25
N PRO A 29 5.01 19.77 -1.64
CA PRO A 29 4.50 18.71 -0.77
C PRO A 29 4.35 17.42 -1.59
N ALA A 30 4.88 16.32 -1.07
CA ALA A 30 4.80 14.99 -1.64
C ALA A 30 3.38 14.70 -2.14
N GLU A 31 3.25 14.39 -3.43
CA GLU A 31 1.98 13.90 -3.97
C GLU A 31 1.60 12.61 -3.24
N PRO A 32 0.35 12.50 -2.79
CA PRO A 32 -0.10 11.30 -2.09
C PRO A 32 -0.08 10.12 -3.07
N VAL A 33 0.50 9.01 -2.63
CA VAL A 33 0.37 7.72 -3.30
C VAL A 33 -1.12 7.42 -3.41
N GLU A 34 -1.68 7.53 -4.61
CA GLU A 34 -3.04 7.09 -4.93
C GLU A 34 -3.08 5.56 -4.95
N SER A 35 -3.12 4.96 -3.77
CA SER A 35 -3.63 3.61 -3.64
C SER A 35 -5.16 3.69 -3.64
N ALA A 36 -5.76 3.24 -4.75
CA ALA A 36 -7.15 2.75 -4.87
C ALA A 36 -8.32 3.67 -4.46
N GLU A 37 -8.21 5.00 -4.46
CA GLU A 37 -9.36 5.89 -4.20
C GLU A 37 -9.81 6.73 -5.41
N ARG A 38 -9.42 6.38 -6.65
CA ARG A 38 -9.98 6.99 -7.87
C ARG A 38 -11.10 6.13 -8.45
N ALA A 39 -12.20 6.01 -7.75
CA ALA A 39 -13.48 5.60 -8.33
C ALA A 39 -14.66 6.18 -7.54
N GLU A 40 -14.69 7.50 -7.34
CA GLU A 40 -15.94 8.19 -7.00
C GLU A 40 -16.33 9.07 -8.18
N GLY A 41 -17.15 8.53 -9.07
CA GLY A 41 -17.71 9.28 -10.20
C GLY A 41 -18.30 8.47 -11.34
N ALA A 42 -18.68 7.22 -11.12
CA ALA A 42 -19.57 6.51 -12.03
C ALA A 42 -20.90 6.25 -11.30
N GLY A 43 -22.00 6.58 -11.94
CA GLY A 43 -23.35 6.50 -11.38
C GLY A 43 -23.62 5.12 -10.78
N VAL A 44 -24.18 5.14 -9.59
CA VAL A 44 -24.68 3.96 -8.89
C VAL A 44 -25.80 3.40 -9.79
N ALA A 45 -25.56 2.26 -10.40
CA ALA A 45 -26.63 1.40 -10.85
C ALA A 45 -27.34 0.91 -9.57
N GLU A 46 -28.49 1.48 -9.27
CA GLU A 46 -29.45 0.92 -8.34
C GLU A 46 -29.97 -0.37 -8.95
N GLY A 47 -29.61 -1.52 -8.38
CA GLY A 47 -30.21 -2.78 -8.79
C GLY A 47 -29.28 -3.99 -8.70
N ALA A 48 -28.66 -4.24 -7.54
CA ALA A 48 -28.34 -5.57 -7.09
C ALA A 48 -28.86 -5.68 -5.65
N GLU A 49 -30.14 -5.94 -5.52
CA GLU A 49 -30.68 -6.51 -4.31
C GLU A 49 -29.91 -7.79 -4.04
N ALA A 50 -29.50 -7.95 -2.78
CA ALA A 50 -28.88 -9.19 -2.30
C ALA A 50 -29.90 -10.33 -2.44
N ASP A 51 -29.94 -10.94 -3.62
CA ASP A 51 -30.61 -12.23 -3.78
C ASP A 51 -29.93 -13.20 -2.78
N GLY A 52 -30.80 -13.82 -1.98
CA GLY A 52 -30.45 -14.59 -0.79
C GLY A 52 -29.23 -15.48 -0.99
N ILE A 53 -28.12 -15.08 -0.39
CA ILE A 53 -26.92 -15.93 -0.27
C ILE A 53 -27.30 -17.05 0.69
N THR A 54 -27.83 -18.15 0.17
CA THR A 54 -28.11 -19.33 0.99
C THR A 54 -26.77 -19.89 1.45
N ALA A 55 -26.58 -19.96 2.78
CA ALA A 55 -25.40 -20.55 3.39
C ALA A 55 -25.27 -21.99 2.90
N ARG A 56 -24.22 -22.30 2.15
CA ARG A 56 -23.87 -23.67 1.83
C ARG A 56 -23.61 -24.42 3.13
N PRO A 57 -24.23 -25.57 3.38
CA PRO A 57 -23.92 -26.39 4.54
C PRO A 57 -22.42 -26.75 4.55
N PRO A 58 -21.78 -26.94 5.74
CA PRO A 58 -20.39 -27.39 5.79
C PRO A 58 -20.19 -28.62 4.95
N ARG A 59 -19.07 -28.71 4.23
CA ARG A 59 -18.71 -29.91 3.49
C ARG A 59 -18.58 -31.08 4.49
N ARG A 60 -19.24 -32.20 4.21
CA ARG A 60 -19.12 -33.39 5.08
C ARG A 60 -17.69 -33.93 5.04
N GLY A 61 -17.17 -34.31 6.21
CA GLY A 61 -15.84 -34.90 6.34
C GLY A 61 -14.69 -33.91 6.46
N THR A 62 -14.95 -32.58 6.55
CA THR A 62 -13.92 -31.57 6.77
C THR A 62 -13.54 -31.46 8.24
N ARG A 63 -12.34 -30.90 8.51
CA ARG A 63 -11.78 -30.66 9.84
C ARG A 63 -12.50 -29.55 10.62
N GLY A 64 -13.34 -28.74 9.92
CA GLY A 64 -14.09 -27.59 10.43
C GLY A 64 -14.16 -26.49 9.39
N ARG A 65 -15.01 -25.47 9.63
CA ARG A 65 -15.17 -24.32 8.73
C ARG A 65 -14.32 -23.14 9.16
N ILE A 66 -13.49 -22.64 8.24
CA ILE A 66 -12.74 -21.40 8.39
C ILE A 66 -13.36 -20.32 7.49
N VAL A 67 -13.74 -19.18 8.10
CA VAL A 67 -14.11 -17.99 7.34
C VAL A 67 -12.96 -16.99 7.43
N MET A 68 -12.30 -16.78 6.29
CA MET A 68 -11.21 -15.81 6.16
C MET A 68 -11.76 -14.46 5.71
N LEU A 69 -11.25 -13.37 6.27
CA LEU A 69 -11.75 -12.01 6.02
C LEU A 69 -10.61 -11.14 5.48
N VAL A 70 -10.87 -10.39 4.41
CA VAL A 70 -9.94 -9.38 3.89
C VAL A 70 -10.70 -8.14 3.41
N ASP A 71 -10.09 -6.95 3.49
CA ASP A 71 -10.73 -5.66 3.13
C ASP A 71 -10.45 -5.19 1.69
N ASN A 72 -9.86 -6.08 0.87
CA ASN A 72 -9.61 -5.87 -0.55
C ASN A 72 -10.39 -6.88 -1.43
N SER A 73 -10.20 -6.81 -2.74
CA SER A 73 -10.91 -7.67 -3.69
C SER A 73 -10.31 -9.08 -3.86
N VAL A 74 -9.37 -9.49 -3.01
CA VAL A 74 -8.63 -10.77 -3.10
C VAL A 74 -7.65 -10.80 -4.27
N HIS A 75 -8.02 -10.25 -5.43
CA HIS A 75 -7.15 -10.19 -6.60
C HIS A 75 -5.87 -9.41 -6.30
N GLY A 76 -4.71 -10.01 -6.59
CA GLY A 76 -3.40 -9.41 -6.33
C GLY A 76 -2.90 -9.50 -4.88
N ASP A 77 -3.67 -10.11 -3.98
CA ASP A 77 -3.25 -10.40 -2.60
C ASP A 77 -2.78 -11.87 -2.49
N SER A 78 -1.55 -12.12 -2.91
CA SER A 78 -0.98 -13.47 -2.97
C SER A 78 -0.94 -14.17 -1.61
N ARG A 79 -0.74 -13.43 -0.50
CA ARG A 79 -0.72 -14.03 0.85
C ARG A 79 -2.07 -14.62 1.21
N VAL A 80 -3.13 -13.84 1.06
CA VAL A 80 -4.49 -14.27 1.40
C VAL A 80 -4.96 -15.42 0.50
N GLN A 81 -4.60 -15.37 -0.79
CA GLN A 81 -4.90 -16.45 -1.73
C GLN A 81 -4.21 -17.76 -1.34
N LYS A 82 -2.91 -17.71 -1.06
CA LYS A 82 -2.13 -18.88 -0.62
C LYS A 82 -2.65 -19.46 0.70
N GLN A 83 -3.00 -18.60 1.67
CA GLN A 83 -3.59 -19.03 2.94
C GLN A 83 -4.91 -19.78 2.73
N ALA A 84 -5.80 -19.27 1.89
CA ALA A 84 -7.09 -19.89 1.63
C ALA A 84 -6.92 -21.23 0.88
N ALA A 85 -6.11 -21.25 -0.18
CA ALA A 85 -5.88 -22.45 -0.97
C ALA A 85 -5.23 -23.58 -0.17
N SER A 86 -4.16 -23.26 0.59
CA SER A 86 -3.44 -24.24 1.40
C SER A 86 -4.28 -24.78 2.58
N ALA A 87 -5.05 -23.93 3.25
CA ALA A 87 -5.96 -24.39 4.28
C ALA A 87 -7.04 -25.33 3.73
N ALA A 88 -7.62 -25.01 2.56
CA ALA A 88 -8.60 -25.88 1.90
C ALA A 88 -7.97 -27.21 1.48
N ALA A 89 -6.77 -27.20 0.92
CA ALA A 89 -6.02 -28.42 0.56
C ALA A 89 -5.67 -29.28 1.79
N ALA A 90 -5.49 -28.65 2.98
CA ALA A 90 -5.30 -29.34 4.24
C ALA A 90 -6.61 -29.92 4.84
N GLY A 91 -7.73 -29.85 4.13
CA GLY A 91 -9.01 -30.46 4.52
C GLY A 91 -9.94 -29.57 5.33
N TRP A 92 -9.72 -28.25 5.37
CA TRP A 92 -10.65 -27.29 5.97
C TRP A 92 -11.74 -26.89 4.96
N ASP A 93 -12.96 -26.61 5.46
CA ASP A 93 -14.01 -25.97 4.65
C ASP A 93 -13.79 -24.44 4.69
N VAL A 94 -13.13 -23.90 3.65
CA VAL A 94 -12.67 -22.50 3.62
C VAL A 94 -13.61 -21.65 2.79
N VAL A 95 -14.07 -20.53 3.39
CA VAL A 95 -14.77 -19.46 2.70
C VAL A 95 -13.99 -18.15 2.91
N LEU A 96 -13.44 -17.60 1.84
CA LEU A 96 -12.72 -16.32 1.85
C LEU A 96 -13.65 -15.19 1.45
N LEU A 97 -13.90 -14.27 2.37
CA LEU A 97 -14.72 -13.07 2.13
C LEU A 97 -13.83 -11.89 1.79
N GLY A 98 -13.94 -11.38 0.57
CA GLY A 98 -13.29 -10.17 0.08
C GLY A 98 -14.26 -9.02 -0.12
N LYS A 99 -13.74 -7.83 -0.42
CA LYS A 99 -14.54 -6.63 -0.69
C LYS A 99 -14.76 -6.47 -2.20
N TYR A 100 -16.02 -6.37 -2.62
CA TYR A 100 -16.37 -5.99 -3.99
C TYR A 100 -16.02 -4.53 -4.27
N SER A 101 -15.21 -4.28 -5.30
CA SER A 101 -14.77 -2.93 -5.69
C SER A 101 -15.63 -2.30 -6.80
N GLY A 102 -16.51 -3.10 -7.42
CA GLY A 102 -17.32 -2.69 -8.57
C GLY A 102 -16.61 -2.85 -9.91
N LYS A 103 -15.45 -3.52 -9.93
CA LYS A 103 -14.66 -3.77 -11.15
C LYS A 103 -14.55 -5.25 -11.50
N GLU A 104 -14.82 -6.11 -10.54
CA GLU A 104 -14.74 -7.55 -10.68
C GLU A 104 -15.95 -8.05 -11.47
N GLU A 105 -15.69 -8.93 -12.45
CA GLU A 105 -16.73 -9.56 -13.27
C GLU A 105 -17.46 -10.65 -12.49
N GLU A 106 -16.73 -11.38 -11.64
CA GLU A 106 -17.27 -12.43 -10.78
C GLU A 106 -17.22 -12.00 -9.32
N THR A 107 -18.28 -12.34 -8.59
CA THR A 107 -18.37 -12.09 -7.13
C THR A 107 -18.21 -13.35 -6.29
N VAL A 108 -18.27 -14.54 -6.93
CA VAL A 108 -18.06 -15.85 -6.30
C VAL A 108 -17.27 -16.74 -7.25
N TRP A 109 -16.14 -17.31 -6.80
CA TRP A 109 -15.35 -18.26 -7.55
C TRP A 109 -14.62 -19.24 -6.62
N MET A 110 -14.01 -20.28 -7.20
CA MET A 110 -13.17 -21.22 -6.46
C MET A 110 -11.69 -20.89 -6.63
N LEU A 111 -10.96 -20.94 -5.52
CA LEU A 111 -9.50 -20.85 -5.46
C LEU A 111 -8.96 -22.18 -4.93
N GLY A 112 -8.62 -23.11 -5.83
CA GLY A 112 -8.47 -24.51 -5.49
C GLY A 112 -9.77 -25.04 -4.89
N GLU A 113 -9.73 -25.53 -3.65
CA GLU A 113 -10.92 -26.01 -2.94
C GLU A 113 -11.57 -24.94 -2.04
N ALA A 114 -10.95 -23.76 -1.89
CA ALA A 114 -11.52 -22.64 -1.15
C ALA A 114 -12.55 -21.88 -1.98
N GLU A 115 -13.67 -21.52 -1.37
CA GLU A 115 -14.67 -20.65 -1.97
C GLU A 115 -14.35 -19.19 -1.68
N VAL A 116 -14.29 -18.33 -2.70
CA VAL A 116 -14.12 -16.89 -2.55
C VAL A 116 -15.45 -16.19 -2.82
N ARG A 117 -15.83 -15.26 -1.94
CA ARG A 117 -17.03 -14.41 -2.09
C ARG A 117 -16.68 -12.94 -1.90
N LEU A 118 -17.07 -12.08 -2.83
CA LEU A 118 -16.92 -10.64 -2.69
C LEU A 118 -18.17 -10.00 -2.11
N ILE A 119 -17.98 -9.19 -1.07
CA ILE A 119 -19.03 -8.53 -0.30
C ILE A 119 -19.12 -7.06 -0.69
N GLY A 120 -20.31 -6.60 -1.07
CA GLY A 120 -20.57 -5.19 -1.37
C GLY A 120 -20.56 -4.32 -0.11
N VAL A 121 -19.56 -3.46 0.05
CA VAL A 121 -19.44 -2.54 1.19
C VAL A 121 -19.99 -1.18 0.81
N LYS A 122 -21.15 -0.81 1.37
CA LYS A 122 -21.76 0.51 1.16
C LYS A 122 -21.06 1.54 2.05
N ALA A 123 -20.15 2.33 1.49
CA ALA A 123 -19.32 3.33 2.21
C ALA A 123 -20.12 4.56 2.69
N LYS A 124 -21.19 4.36 3.45
CA LYS A 124 -22.07 5.44 3.93
C LYS A 124 -21.53 6.20 5.14
N MET A 125 -20.75 5.52 6.00
CA MET A 125 -20.18 6.12 7.20
C MET A 125 -18.89 6.91 6.93
N SER A 126 -18.30 6.78 5.75
CA SER A 126 -17.12 7.55 5.32
C SER A 126 -17.43 9.04 5.12
N THR A 127 -18.68 9.38 4.79
CA THR A 127 -19.13 10.75 4.54
C THR A 127 -19.84 11.31 5.76
N ARG A 128 -19.19 12.23 6.49
CA ARG A 128 -19.83 12.89 7.64
C ARG A 128 -20.77 14.00 7.17
N PRO A 129 -22.00 14.10 7.71
CA PRO A 129 -22.92 15.19 7.37
C PRO A 129 -22.34 16.60 7.57
N LYS A 130 -21.41 16.78 8.53
CA LYS A 130 -20.71 18.05 8.78
C LYS A 130 -19.74 18.44 7.66
N ASP A 131 -19.21 17.48 6.90
CA ASP A 131 -18.33 17.75 5.76
C ASP A 131 -19.12 18.34 4.58
N LEU A 132 -20.40 18.04 4.50
CA LEU A 132 -21.34 18.59 3.52
C LEU A 132 -21.74 20.05 3.83
N ARG A 133 -21.65 20.49 5.08
CA ARG A 133 -22.04 21.85 5.53
C ARG A 133 -20.95 22.91 5.32
N GLY A 134 -19.75 22.55 4.93
CA GLY A 134 -18.58 23.44 4.91
C GLY A 134 -18.54 24.47 3.79
N ALA A 135 -19.61 24.68 3.00
CA ALA A 135 -19.52 25.44 1.76
C ALA A 135 -20.05 26.89 1.76
N PRO A 136 -21.13 27.30 2.48
CA PRO A 136 -21.77 28.59 2.17
C PRO A 136 -20.89 29.81 2.42
N MET A 137 -20.22 29.92 3.55
CA MET A 137 -19.38 31.07 3.90
C MET A 137 -18.05 31.19 3.13
N ARG A 138 -17.61 30.11 2.47
CA ARG A 138 -16.34 30.08 1.73
C ARG A 138 -16.51 30.18 0.21
N ARG A 139 -17.73 30.21 -0.30
CA ARG A 139 -18.04 30.28 -1.72
C ARG A 139 -17.47 31.49 -2.46
N PRO A 140 -17.38 32.70 -1.88
CA PRO A 140 -16.74 33.83 -2.57
C PRO A 140 -15.29 33.54 -2.95
N LEU A 141 -14.55 32.85 -2.09
CA LEU A 141 -13.10 32.57 -2.24
C LEU A 141 -12.79 31.21 -2.84
N ALA A 142 -13.75 30.27 -2.91
CA ALA A 142 -13.54 28.93 -3.47
C ALA A 142 -14.73 28.47 -4.30
N TYR A 143 -14.50 27.49 -5.18
CA TYR A 143 -15.56 26.81 -5.92
C TYR A 143 -16.15 25.65 -5.11
N PRO A 144 -17.42 25.24 -5.39
CA PRO A 144 -18.03 24.09 -4.72
C PRO A 144 -17.29 22.77 -4.97
N SER A 145 -16.72 22.60 -6.17
CA SER A 145 -15.94 21.42 -6.57
C SER A 145 -14.83 21.79 -7.56
N GLU A 146 -13.85 20.91 -7.76
CA GLU A 146 -12.81 21.07 -8.78
C GLU A 146 -13.40 21.08 -10.18
N ARG A 147 -14.39 20.24 -10.47
CA ARG A 147 -15.08 20.22 -11.77
C ARG A 147 -15.64 21.60 -12.13
N VAL A 148 -16.23 22.31 -11.16
CA VAL A 148 -16.70 23.69 -11.37
C VAL A 148 -15.53 24.66 -11.57
N ALA A 149 -14.42 24.47 -10.85
CA ALA A 149 -13.22 25.30 -11.00
C ALA A 149 -12.62 25.15 -12.41
N ASP A 150 -12.50 23.91 -12.89
CA ASP A 150 -11.97 23.61 -14.23
C ASP A 150 -12.87 24.14 -15.34
N PHE A 151 -14.19 23.96 -15.19
CA PHE A 151 -15.16 24.55 -16.13
C PHE A 151 -15.00 26.08 -16.24
N ARG A 152 -14.87 26.78 -15.11
CA ARG A 152 -14.66 28.25 -15.12
C ARG A 152 -13.32 28.65 -15.72
N LEU A 153 -12.29 27.86 -15.53
CA LEU A 153 -10.99 28.08 -16.18
C LEU A 153 -11.10 27.95 -17.70
N GLN A 154 -11.81 26.93 -18.19
CA GLN A 154 -12.03 26.73 -19.62
C GLN A 154 -12.89 27.85 -20.22
N GLN A 155 -13.92 28.34 -19.53
CA GLN A 155 -14.68 29.51 -19.98
C GLN A 155 -13.78 30.74 -20.20
N VAL A 156 -12.84 31.01 -19.29
CA VAL A 156 -11.91 32.14 -19.45
C VAL A 156 -10.94 31.91 -20.61
N LYS A 157 -10.49 30.67 -20.82
CA LYS A 157 -9.65 30.34 -21.99
C LYS A 157 -10.40 30.56 -23.30
N ALA A 158 -11.65 30.10 -23.40
CA ALA A 158 -12.50 30.31 -24.57
C ALA A 158 -12.75 31.80 -24.83
N TRP A 159 -13.09 32.57 -23.81
CA TRP A 159 -13.25 34.02 -23.93
C TRP A 159 -11.98 34.73 -24.46
N ARG A 160 -10.80 34.35 -23.96
CA ARG A 160 -9.53 34.89 -24.46
C ARG A 160 -9.25 34.50 -25.90
N ALA A 161 -9.65 33.29 -26.32
CA ALA A 161 -9.53 32.85 -27.70
C ALA A 161 -10.42 33.68 -28.63
N ASP A 162 -11.69 33.89 -28.23
CA ASP A 162 -12.63 34.76 -29.00
C ASP A 162 -12.09 36.19 -29.16
N LEU A 163 -11.56 36.80 -28.10
CA LEU A 163 -10.96 38.12 -28.15
C LEU A 163 -9.69 38.19 -29.03
N ARG A 164 -8.95 37.08 -29.21
CA ARG A 164 -7.82 37.00 -30.16
C ARG A 164 -8.32 37.00 -31.60
N VAL A 165 -9.35 36.18 -31.88
CA VAL A 165 -9.97 36.11 -33.21
C VAL A 165 -10.56 37.47 -33.63
N ARG A 166 -11.32 38.11 -32.74
CA ARG A 166 -11.85 39.47 -33.00
C ARG A 166 -10.75 40.50 -33.24
N GLY A 167 -9.64 40.40 -32.50
CA GLY A 167 -8.51 41.25 -32.71
C GLY A 167 -7.77 41.01 -34.05
N ALA A 168 -7.85 39.82 -34.59
CA ALA A 168 -7.38 39.52 -35.94
C ALA A 168 -8.33 40.11 -37.00
N ALA A 169 -9.63 39.86 -36.86
CA ALA A 169 -10.67 40.38 -37.77
C ALA A 169 -10.64 41.92 -37.88
N LEU A 170 -10.44 42.63 -36.76
CA LEU A 170 -10.25 44.09 -36.77
C LEU A 170 -8.97 44.54 -37.51
N ARG A 171 -7.93 43.72 -37.55
CA ARG A 171 -6.69 44.04 -38.27
C ARG A 171 -6.79 43.78 -39.77
N THR A 172 -7.55 42.77 -40.16
CA THR A 172 -7.77 42.40 -41.56
C THR A 172 -8.91 43.22 -42.20
N GLY A 173 -9.63 44.06 -41.44
CA GLY A 173 -10.74 44.85 -41.94
C GLY A 173 -12.04 44.05 -42.17
N GLU A 174 -12.09 42.79 -41.75
CA GLU A 174 -13.24 41.90 -41.90
C GLU A 174 -14.34 42.20 -40.88
N ASP A 175 -14.00 42.78 -39.73
CA ASP A 175 -14.99 43.18 -38.68
C ASP A 175 -15.35 44.66 -38.85
N ARG A 176 -16.56 44.92 -39.35
CA ARG A 176 -17.18 46.27 -39.44
C ARG A 176 -17.82 46.62 -38.08
N SER A 177 -16.96 46.94 -37.09
CA SER A 177 -17.45 47.38 -35.77
C SER A 177 -18.31 48.67 -35.92
N PRO A 178 -19.51 48.71 -35.33
CA PRO A 178 -20.35 49.92 -35.33
C PRO A 178 -19.71 51.11 -34.61
N LEU A 179 -18.62 50.88 -33.85
CA LEU A 179 -17.88 51.90 -33.10
C LEU A 179 -16.70 52.48 -33.90
N GLY A 180 -16.52 52.12 -35.19
CA GLY A 180 -15.34 52.47 -35.98
C GLY A 180 -14.05 51.75 -35.52
N SER A 181 -12.95 51.90 -36.31
CA SER A 181 -11.71 51.17 -36.03
C SER A 181 -11.02 51.57 -34.72
N VAL A 182 -11.14 52.80 -34.25
CA VAL A 182 -10.57 53.30 -33.00
C VAL A 182 -11.38 52.82 -31.80
N GLY A 183 -12.71 53.01 -31.85
CA GLY A 183 -13.63 52.54 -30.77
C GLY A 183 -13.55 51.02 -30.60
N GLY A 184 -13.46 50.25 -31.69
CA GLY A 184 -13.30 48.82 -31.67
C GLY A 184 -12.00 48.35 -30.95
N ARG A 185 -10.86 49.08 -31.18
CA ARG A 185 -9.59 48.80 -30.51
C ARG A 185 -9.65 49.10 -29.00
N VAL A 186 -10.25 50.23 -28.61
CA VAL A 186 -10.39 50.61 -27.19
C VAL A 186 -11.28 49.58 -26.46
N TRP A 187 -12.44 49.22 -27.05
CA TRP A 187 -13.32 48.19 -26.51
C TRP A 187 -12.61 46.83 -26.35
N LEU A 188 -11.84 46.41 -27.38
CA LEU A 188 -11.07 45.16 -27.34
C LEU A 188 -9.99 45.16 -26.24
N ALA A 189 -9.29 46.31 -26.07
CA ALA A 189 -8.29 46.48 -25.01
C ALA A 189 -8.92 46.36 -23.61
N ALA A 190 -10.08 47.01 -23.37
CA ALA A 190 -10.83 46.93 -22.13
C ALA A 190 -11.27 45.47 -21.84
N ARG A 191 -11.84 44.77 -22.84
CA ARG A 191 -12.28 43.36 -22.70
C ARG A 191 -11.12 42.41 -22.48
N ARG A 192 -9.97 42.64 -23.08
CA ARG A 192 -8.73 41.90 -22.81
C ARG A 192 -8.24 42.12 -21.37
N GLY A 193 -8.34 43.37 -20.88
CA GLY A 193 -8.07 43.69 -19.47
C GLY A 193 -9.00 42.92 -18.51
N ALA A 194 -10.32 42.98 -18.77
CA ALA A 194 -11.30 42.23 -18.00
C ALA A 194 -11.03 40.70 -18.03
N ALA A 195 -10.72 40.13 -19.19
CA ALA A 195 -10.45 38.71 -19.32
C ALA A 195 -9.14 38.29 -18.57
N ARG A 196 -8.15 39.19 -18.46
CA ARG A 196 -6.95 38.96 -17.63
C ARG A 196 -7.29 38.99 -16.14
N ALA A 197 -8.05 39.99 -15.68
CA ALA A 197 -8.48 40.14 -14.30
C ALA A 197 -9.33 38.93 -13.85
N THR A 198 -10.34 38.56 -14.66
CA THR A 198 -11.19 37.37 -14.42
C THR A 198 -10.34 36.10 -14.37
N GLY A 199 -9.36 35.96 -15.25
CA GLY A 199 -8.48 34.81 -15.25
C GLY A 199 -7.59 34.71 -14.01
N ARG A 200 -7.10 35.84 -13.47
CA ARG A 200 -6.37 35.89 -12.20
C ARG A 200 -7.28 35.47 -11.04
N TRP A 201 -8.50 35.99 -11.01
CA TRP A 201 -9.50 35.67 -9.99
C TRP A 201 -9.90 34.19 -10.01
N VAL A 202 -10.17 33.62 -11.18
CA VAL A 202 -10.48 32.18 -11.33
C VAL A 202 -9.34 31.32 -10.84
N LYS A 203 -8.08 31.65 -11.20
CA LYS A 203 -6.90 30.93 -10.72
C LYS A 203 -6.72 31.01 -9.22
N LEU A 204 -6.96 32.21 -8.62
CA LEU A 204 -6.91 32.37 -7.17
C LEU A 204 -7.94 31.46 -6.47
N ARG A 205 -9.20 31.51 -6.92
CA ARG A 205 -10.27 30.68 -6.38
C ARG A 205 -9.97 29.18 -6.56
N MET A 206 -9.39 28.78 -7.66
CA MET A 206 -9.00 27.41 -7.91
C MET A 206 -7.90 26.94 -6.94
N ARG A 207 -6.87 27.78 -6.69
CA ARG A 207 -5.84 27.52 -5.67
C ARG A 207 -6.48 27.35 -4.28
N HIS A 208 -7.40 28.22 -3.91
CA HIS A 208 -8.13 28.10 -2.64
C HIS A 208 -9.00 26.85 -2.58
N THR A 209 -9.64 26.45 -3.67
CA THR A 209 -10.44 25.23 -3.75
C THR A 209 -9.54 23.99 -3.51
N LYS A 210 -8.39 23.90 -4.19
CA LYS A 210 -7.39 22.83 -3.97
C LYS A 210 -6.88 22.82 -2.53
N LYS A 211 -6.45 23.98 -2.00
CA LYS A 211 -5.97 24.11 -0.61
C LYS A 211 -7.02 23.64 0.40
N LEU A 212 -8.28 24.04 0.24
CA LEU A 212 -9.37 23.61 1.13
C LEU A 212 -9.66 22.12 1.01
N ARG A 213 -9.56 21.56 -0.20
CA ARG A 213 -9.71 20.11 -0.42
C ARG A 213 -8.58 19.36 0.29
N THR A 214 -7.33 19.79 0.13
CA THR A 214 -6.18 19.18 0.84
C THR A 214 -6.38 19.23 2.35
N ILE A 215 -6.70 20.40 2.93
CA ILE A 215 -6.96 20.54 4.37
C ILE A 215 -8.08 19.60 4.83
N ARG A 216 -9.15 19.44 4.06
CA ARG A 216 -10.25 18.53 4.38
C ARG A 216 -9.84 17.07 4.29
N ARG A 217 -9.01 16.72 3.31
CA ARG A 217 -8.50 15.36 3.11
C ARG A 217 -7.51 14.98 4.19
N THR A 218 -6.54 15.83 4.49
CA THR A 218 -5.46 15.54 5.44
C THR A 218 -5.88 15.66 6.90
N ARG A 219 -6.95 16.43 7.19
CA ARG A 219 -7.36 16.68 8.60
C ARG A 219 -6.21 17.12 9.50
N SER A 220 -5.34 17.99 9.00
CA SER A 220 -4.06 18.36 9.63
C SER A 220 -4.09 19.71 10.38
N THR A 221 -5.27 20.32 10.55
CA THR A 221 -5.38 21.59 11.27
C THR A 221 -5.11 21.43 12.77
N PRO A 222 -4.71 22.50 13.49
CA PRO A 222 -4.61 22.46 14.95
C PRO A 222 -5.89 21.99 15.65
N LEU A 223 -7.06 22.37 15.11
CA LEU A 223 -8.37 21.91 15.59
C LEU A 223 -8.56 20.40 15.38
N ASP A 224 -8.07 19.86 14.27
CA ASP A 224 -8.12 18.41 14.02
C ASP A 224 -7.25 17.66 15.04
N ARG A 225 -6.06 18.17 15.34
CA ARG A 225 -5.16 17.62 16.37
C ARG A 225 -5.79 17.67 17.77
N ALA A 226 -6.32 18.83 18.16
CA ALA A 226 -7.00 19.01 19.44
C ALA A 226 -8.22 18.08 19.57
N THR A 227 -9.04 17.96 18.52
CA THR A 227 -10.20 17.05 18.48
C THR A 227 -9.77 15.60 18.59
N THR A 228 -8.67 15.22 17.93
CA THR A 228 -8.14 13.84 17.98
C THR A 228 -7.64 13.54 19.40
N ALA A 229 -6.85 14.41 19.99
CA ALA A 229 -6.36 14.29 21.37
C ALA A 229 -7.54 14.19 22.35
N PHE A 230 -8.53 15.09 22.25
CA PHE A 230 -9.72 15.06 23.09
C PHE A 230 -10.44 13.69 23.07
N TRP A 231 -10.71 13.14 21.88
CA TRP A 231 -11.41 11.86 21.80
C TRP A 231 -10.54 10.69 22.26
N LEU A 232 -9.22 10.71 22.01
CA LEU A 232 -8.32 9.69 22.53
C LEU A 232 -8.26 9.71 24.06
N THR A 233 -8.19 10.90 24.67
CA THR A 233 -8.15 11.03 26.13
C THR A 233 -9.47 10.62 26.80
N THR A 234 -10.61 11.01 26.21
CA THR A 234 -11.93 10.77 26.81
C THR A 234 -12.50 9.38 26.54
N MET A 235 -12.18 8.75 25.39
CA MET A 235 -12.73 7.47 24.99
C MET A 235 -11.70 6.33 24.90
N GLY A 236 -10.41 6.64 25.05
CA GLY A 236 -9.32 5.66 24.93
C GLY A 236 -9.42 4.87 23.62
N ASP A 237 -9.34 3.55 23.70
CA ASP A 237 -9.41 2.65 22.54
C ASP A 237 -10.75 2.68 21.80
N ARG A 238 -11.79 3.29 22.37
CA ARG A 238 -13.10 3.48 21.71
C ARG A 238 -13.18 4.76 20.87
N ALA A 239 -12.13 5.58 20.84
CA ALA A 239 -12.08 6.88 20.15
C ALA A 239 -12.31 6.78 18.64
N TRP A 240 -11.96 5.64 18.02
CA TRP A 240 -12.19 5.40 16.58
C TRP A 240 -13.66 5.60 16.16
N ARG A 241 -14.62 5.32 17.06
CA ARG A 241 -16.05 5.55 16.78
C ARG A 241 -16.39 7.00 16.45
N ARG A 242 -15.56 7.94 16.92
CA ARG A 242 -15.68 9.38 16.67
C ARG A 242 -14.71 9.88 15.61
N LEU A 243 -13.51 9.29 15.55
CA LEU A 243 -12.44 9.74 14.67
C LEU A 243 -12.60 9.17 13.24
N ASP A 244 -12.89 7.89 13.12
CA ASP A 244 -13.11 7.21 11.82
C ASP A 244 -14.20 6.12 11.92
N PRO A 245 -15.47 6.50 11.88
CA PRO A 245 -16.57 5.54 11.95
C PRO A 245 -16.73 4.68 10.68
N ALA A 246 -15.95 4.92 9.62
CA ALA A 246 -16.05 4.19 8.36
C ALA A 246 -15.82 2.68 8.50
N VAL A 247 -15.09 2.24 9.55
CA VAL A 247 -14.93 0.80 9.86
C VAL A 247 -16.25 0.09 10.16
N TRP A 248 -17.32 0.81 10.53
CA TRP A 248 -18.64 0.23 10.67
C TRP A 248 -19.26 -0.25 9.34
N ASP A 249 -18.85 0.34 8.22
CA ASP A 249 -19.33 -0.08 6.89
C ASP A 249 -18.94 -1.55 6.61
N PHE A 250 -17.76 -1.98 7.07
CA PHE A 250 -17.32 -3.38 6.99
C PHE A 250 -18.14 -4.30 7.90
N GLU A 251 -18.38 -3.89 9.14
CA GLU A 251 -19.21 -4.67 10.08
C GLU A 251 -20.61 -4.91 9.53
N LEU A 252 -21.24 -3.86 9.01
CA LEU A 252 -22.59 -3.93 8.46
C LEU A 252 -22.68 -4.81 7.20
N ALA A 253 -21.58 -4.94 6.45
CA ALA A 253 -21.52 -5.76 5.25
C ALA A 253 -21.15 -7.22 5.55
N TYR A 254 -20.06 -7.44 6.31
CA TYR A 254 -19.51 -8.78 6.55
C TYR A 254 -20.21 -9.51 7.72
N GLY A 255 -20.62 -8.79 8.76
CA GLY A 255 -21.16 -9.39 9.98
C GLY A 255 -22.30 -10.39 9.73
N PRO A 256 -23.36 -10.02 9.00
CA PRO A 256 -24.47 -10.94 8.69
C PRO A 256 -24.03 -12.20 7.93
N VAL A 257 -23.11 -12.04 6.97
CA VAL A 257 -22.59 -13.17 6.16
C VAL A 257 -21.79 -14.14 7.03
N ILE A 258 -20.94 -13.62 7.95
CA ILE A 258 -20.19 -14.46 8.88
C ILE A 258 -21.13 -15.22 9.81
N ASP A 259 -22.17 -14.54 10.33
CA ASP A 259 -23.15 -15.15 11.23
C ASP A 259 -23.95 -16.28 10.56
N GLU A 260 -24.26 -16.13 9.26
CA GLU A 260 -24.93 -17.14 8.43
C GLU A 260 -24.02 -18.33 8.12
N LEU A 261 -22.74 -18.08 7.82
CA LEU A 261 -21.75 -19.12 7.52
C LEU A 261 -21.41 -20.01 8.73
N ARG A 262 -21.64 -19.54 9.96
CA ARG A 262 -21.39 -20.26 11.20
C ARG A 262 -19.99 -20.90 11.27
N PRO A 263 -18.89 -20.12 11.17
CA PRO A 263 -17.55 -20.68 11.22
C PRO A 263 -17.21 -21.31 12.56
N ASP A 264 -16.25 -22.23 12.57
CA ASP A 264 -15.53 -22.70 13.75
C ASP A 264 -14.33 -21.80 14.06
N ILE A 265 -13.68 -21.31 12.99
CA ILE A 265 -12.56 -20.37 13.05
C ILE A 265 -12.85 -19.17 12.14
N ILE A 266 -12.60 -17.97 12.65
CA ILE A 266 -12.54 -16.74 11.86
C ILE A 266 -11.06 -16.37 11.73
N HIS A 267 -10.56 -16.23 10.49
CA HIS A 267 -9.21 -15.72 10.22
C HIS A 267 -9.32 -14.30 9.66
N ALA A 268 -8.95 -13.33 10.48
CA ALA A 268 -9.06 -11.91 10.16
C ALA A 268 -7.71 -11.36 9.67
N ASN A 269 -7.63 -11.06 8.37
CA ASN A 269 -6.46 -10.40 7.79
C ASN A 269 -6.51 -8.90 8.09
N ASP A 270 -5.41 -8.37 8.60
CA ASP A 270 -5.25 -6.98 9.00
C ASP A 270 -6.19 -6.46 10.09
N PHE A 271 -5.88 -5.24 10.56
CA PHE A 271 -6.56 -4.59 11.68
C PHE A 271 -8.07 -4.34 11.42
N ARG A 272 -8.49 -4.08 10.15
CA ARG A 272 -9.91 -3.81 9.87
C ARG A 272 -10.77 -5.04 10.09
N MET A 273 -10.29 -6.18 9.60
CA MET A 273 -11.01 -7.44 9.73
C MET A 273 -10.93 -8.01 11.16
N LEU A 274 -9.88 -7.70 11.91
CA LEU A 274 -9.78 -8.06 13.34
C LEU A 274 -11.04 -7.63 14.13
N GLY A 275 -11.48 -6.38 13.99
CA GLY A 275 -12.65 -5.92 14.73
C GLY A 275 -13.97 -6.50 14.21
N VAL A 276 -14.08 -6.81 12.92
CA VAL A 276 -15.23 -7.53 12.34
C VAL A 276 -15.27 -8.96 12.91
N GLY A 277 -14.13 -9.67 12.89
CA GLY A 277 -14.00 -11.01 13.45
C GLY A 277 -14.28 -11.06 14.95
N ALA A 278 -13.74 -10.10 15.73
CA ALA A 278 -13.96 -10.00 17.16
C ALA A 278 -15.46 -9.84 17.50
N ARG A 279 -16.18 -9.00 16.78
CA ARG A 279 -17.62 -8.81 16.98
C ARG A 279 -18.44 -10.03 16.56
N ALA A 280 -18.06 -10.70 15.47
CA ALA A 280 -18.69 -11.96 15.06
C ALA A 280 -18.49 -13.06 16.10
N LYS A 281 -17.26 -13.21 16.65
CA LYS A 281 -16.98 -14.11 17.78
C LYS A 281 -17.87 -13.84 18.99
N LEU A 282 -18.03 -12.56 19.39
CA LEU A 282 -18.88 -12.18 20.51
C LEU A 282 -20.36 -12.49 20.25
N ARG A 283 -20.87 -12.26 19.03
CA ARG A 283 -22.25 -12.64 18.67
C ARG A 283 -22.45 -14.14 18.70
N ALA A 284 -21.50 -14.91 18.15
CA ALA A 284 -21.54 -16.37 18.20
C ALA A 284 -21.57 -16.88 19.62
N ARG A 285 -20.72 -16.34 20.51
CA ARG A 285 -20.69 -16.69 21.93
C ARG A 285 -22.02 -16.38 22.65
N ALA A 286 -22.62 -15.24 22.36
CA ALA A 286 -23.93 -14.87 22.89
C ALA A 286 -25.05 -15.81 22.41
N ALA A 287 -24.87 -16.46 21.25
CA ALA A 287 -25.76 -17.49 20.71
C ALA A 287 -25.36 -18.92 21.14
N GLY A 288 -24.54 -19.09 22.18
CA GLY A 288 -24.11 -20.40 22.72
C GLY A 288 -23.11 -21.15 21.82
N ARG A 289 -22.52 -20.51 20.82
CA ARG A 289 -21.53 -21.13 19.92
C ARG A 289 -20.11 -20.70 20.26
N ARG A 290 -19.17 -21.64 20.19
CA ARG A 290 -17.74 -21.35 20.32
C ARG A 290 -17.19 -21.10 18.94
N VAL A 291 -16.48 -19.99 18.77
CA VAL A 291 -15.75 -19.60 17.55
C VAL A 291 -14.40 -19.07 17.96
N SER A 292 -13.34 -19.56 17.35
CA SER A 292 -11.98 -19.07 17.56
C SER A 292 -11.65 -17.96 16.54
N LEU A 293 -10.88 -16.95 16.99
CA LEU A 293 -10.43 -15.84 16.16
C LEU A 293 -8.91 -15.87 16.02
N VAL A 294 -8.43 -16.00 14.78
CA VAL A 294 -7.05 -15.78 14.38
C VAL A 294 -6.93 -14.38 13.81
N TRP A 295 -5.98 -13.62 14.28
CA TRP A 295 -5.62 -12.32 13.71
C TRP A 295 -4.30 -12.44 12.95
N ASP A 296 -4.31 -12.19 11.65
CA ASP A 296 -3.09 -12.07 10.82
C ASP A 296 -2.69 -10.58 10.70
N ALA A 297 -1.65 -10.20 11.42
CA ALA A 297 -1.14 -8.84 11.49
C ALA A 297 0.03 -8.66 10.50
N HIS A 298 -0.21 -7.90 9.43
CA HIS A 298 0.78 -7.71 8.36
C HIS A 298 1.74 -6.56 8.62
N GLU A 299 1.37 -5.60 9.48
CA GLU A 299 2.19 -4.41 9.73
C GLU A 299 2.00 -3.88 11.16
N TYR A 300 2.95 -3.07 11.61
CA TYR A 300 2.84 -2.32 12.85
C TYR A 300 2.14 -0.98 12.58
N LEU A 301 0.88 -0.86 12.92
CA LEU A 301 0.06 0.32 12.61
C LEU A 301 0.66 1.65 13.08
N PRO A 302 1.22 1.79 14.31
CA PRO A 302 1.86 3.04 14.73
C PRO A 302 3.05 3.46 13.85
N GLY A 303 3.68 2.51 13.13
CA GLY A 303 4.77 2.73 12.19
C GLY A 303 4.35 3.19 10.79
N VAL A 304 3.05 3.20 10.49
CA VAL A 304 2.55 3.60 9.18
C VAL A 304 2.58 5.12 9.02
N ARG A 305 3.28 5.61 7.99
CA ARG A 305 3.44 7.06 7.72
C ARG A 305 2.64 7.56 6.51
N SER A 306 2.06 6.67 5.71
CA SER A 306 1.50 6.97 4.39
C SER A 306 0.06 7.51 4.39
N TRP A 307 -0.59 7.68 5.54
CA TRP A 307 -1.99 8.08 5.57
C TRP A 307 -2.18 9.58 5.47
N ALA A 308 -2.85 10.01 4.40
CA ALA A 308 -3.16 11.41 4.14
C ALA A 308 -4.03 12.06 5.24
N ASN A 309 -4.92 11.27 5.89
CA ASN A 309 -5.79 11.76 6.96
C ASN A 309 -5.17 11.51 8.34
N GLN A 310 -4.73 12.55 9.00
CA GLN A 310 -4.02 12.49 10.28
C GLN A 310 -4.87 12.02 11.47
N ARG A 311 -6.21 12.01 11.36
CA ARG A 311 -7.08 11.39 12.37
C ARG A 311 -7.20 9.88 12.19
N LYS A 312 -6.90 9.38 10.97
CA LYS A 312 -7.16 7.99 10.59
C LYS A 312 -6.21 7.03 11.32
N LEU A 313 -4.92 7.33 11.35
CA LEU A 313 -3.95 6.46 12.02
C LEU A 313 -4.24 6.31 13.53
N PRO A 314 -4.42 7.39 14.33
CA PRO A 314 -4.80 7.24 15.74
C PRO A 314 -6.11 6.48 15.95
N ALA A 315 -7.09 6.64 15.03
CA ALA A 315 -8.34 5.89 15.09
C ALA A 315 -8.12 4.40 14.87
N MET A 316 -7.28 4.02 13.90
CA MET A 316 -7.01 2.62 13.60
C MET A 316 -6.18 1.94 14.68
N VAL A 317 -5.20 2.64 15.25
CA VAL A 317 -4.45 2.15 16.42
C VAL A 317 -5.39 1.90 17.61
N ALA A 318 -6.32 2.83 17.87
CA ALA A 318 -7.33 2.64 18.91
C ALA A 318 -8.27 1.46 18.60
N TYR A 319 -8.65 1.28 17.33
CA TYR A 319 -9.48 0.17 16.88
C TYR A 319 -8.79 -1.18 17.06
N GLU A 320 -7.53 -1.30 16.66
CA GLU A 320 -6.70 -2.48 16.83
C GLU A 320 -6.55 -2.85 18.32
N ARG A 321 -6.19 -1.88 19.18
CA ARG A 321 -6.06 -2.08 20.62
C ARG A 321 -7.35 -2.56 21.28
N GLU A 322 -8.50 -2.02 20.88
CA GLU A 322 -9.80 -2.45 21.42
C GLU A 322 -10.08 -3.93 21.11
N HIS A 323 -9.65 -4.41 19.93
CA HIS A 323 -10.07 -5.72 19.43
C HIS A 323 -9.00 -6.81 19.54
N ALA A 324 -7.71 -6.47 19.63
CA ALA A 324 -6.62 -7.45 19.71
C ALA A 324 -6.78 -8.49 20.84
N LYS A 325 -7.30 -8.08 21.97
CA LYS A 325 -7.59 -8.97 23.13
C LYS A 325 -8.60 -10.08 22.87
N TYR A 326 -9.35 -10.03 21.78
CA TYR A 326 -10.33 -11.06 21.41
C TYR A 326 -9.75 -12.13 20.49
N ALA A 327 -8.54 -11.94 19.97
CA ALA A 327 -7.84 -12.96 19.20
C ALA A 327 -7.42 -14.12 20.12
N ASP A 328 -7.70 -15.35 19.72
CA ASP A 328 -7.25 -16.55 20.40
C ASP A 328 -5.86 -16.98 19.95
N ALA A 329 -5.48 -16.61 18.73
CA ALA A 329 -4.14 -16.71 18.19
C ALA A 329 -3.82 -15.51 17.29
N VAL A 330 -2.56 -15.14 17.26
CA VAL A 330 -2.06 -14.09 16.36
C VAL A 330 -0.97 -14.69 15.49
N VAL A 331 -1.04 -14.42 14.20
CA VAL A 331 0.02 -14.73 13.23
C VAL A 331 0.54 -13.44 12.63
N THR A 332 1.79 -13.45 12.15
CA THR A 332 2.43 -12.26 11.58
C THR A 332 3.55 -12.65 10.60
N VAL A 333 4.14 -11.64 9.95
CA VAL A 333 5.04 -11.81 8.81
C VAL A 333 6.54 -11.84 9.17
N SER A 334 6.90 -11.56 10.43
CA SER A 334 8.31 -11.57 10.86
C SER A 334 8.47 -11.72 12.37
N GLY A 335 9.63 -12.18 12.81
CA GLY A 335 9.96 -12.32 14.24
C GLY A 335 9.96 -10.96 14.97
N GLY A 336 10.52 -9.91 14.34
CA GLY A 336 10.54 -8.57 14.90
C GLY A 336 9.14 -7.99 15.11
N LEU A 337 8.21 -8.22 14.17
CA LEU A 337 6.82 -7.81 14.32
C LEU A 337 6.10 -8.64 15.39
N ALA A 338 6.37 -9.96 15.48
CA ALA A 338 5.80 -10.82 16.52
C ALA A 338 6.13 -10.30 17.93
N ASP A 339 7.40 -10.01 18.19
CA ASP A 339 7.85 -9.46 19.47
C ASP A 339 7.24 -8.09 19.78
N LEU A 340 7.11 -7.24 18.77
CA LEU A 340 6.53 -5.90 18.90
C LEU A 340 5.03 -5.98 19.20
N LEU A 341 4.27 -6.82 18.49
CA LEU A 341 2.85 -7.04 18.72
C LEU A 341 2.59 -7.63 20.09
N GLN A 342 3.40 -8.63 20.51
CA GLN A 342 3.27 -9.24 21.84
C GLN A 342 3.38 -8.19 22.95
N ARG A 343 4.40 -7.33 22.88
CA ARG A 343 4.58 -6.24 23.86
C ARG A 343 3.48 -5.19 23.79
N THR A 344 3.13 -4.74 22.56
CA THR A 344 2.18 -3.64 22.36
C THR A 344 0.78 -3.99 22.82
N HIS A 345 0.32 -5.21 22.55
CA HIS A 345 -1.02 -5.68 22.86
C HIS A 345 -1.07 -6.58 24.10
N ARG A 346 0.09 -6.84 24.76
CA ARG A 346 0.20 -7.74 25.92
C ARG A 346 -0.42 -9.09 25.64
N LEU A 347 -0.06 -9.65 24.46
CA LEU A 347 -0.60 -10.95 24.06
C LEU A 347 -0.06 -12.05 24.99
N PRO A 348 -0.89 -13.03 25.39
CA PRO A 348 -0.48 -14.11 26.29
C PRO A 348 0.58 -15.01 25.66
N GLU A 349 0.52 -15.20 24.33
CA GLU A 349 1.47 -15.98 23.56
C GLU A 349 2.14 -15.09 22.51
N ARG A 350 3.39 -15.45 22.17
CA ARG A 350 4.10 -14.81 21.05
C ARG A 350 3.40 -15.17 19.74
N PRO A 351 3.09 -14.21 18.86
CA PRO A 351 2.52 -14.49 17.54
C PRO A 351 3.34 -15.51 16.76
N ALA A 352 2.67 -16.45 16.11
CA ALA A 352 3.32 -17.37 15.18
C ALA A 352 3.78 -16.59 13.93
N VAL A 353 4.99 -16.89 13.47
CA VAL A 353 5.55 -16.25 12.28
C VAL A 353 5.21 -17.09 11.05
N VAL A 354 4.46 -16.50 10.13
CA VAL A 354 4.10 -17.05 8.82
C VAL A 354 4.64 -16.09 7.77
N LEU A 355 5.78 -16.40 7.20
CA LEU A 355 6.47 -15.55 6.22
C LEU A 355 5.63 -15.42 4.93
N ASN A 356 5.77 -14.30 4.22
CA ASN A 356 5.17 -14.16 2.89
C ASN A 356 6.13 -14.70 1.80
N ALA A 357 6.51 -15.97 1.95
CA ALA A 357 7.39 -16.68 1.04
C ALA A 357 6.68 -17.04 -0.28
N PRO A 358 7.39 -17.21 -1.41
CA PRO A 358 6.83 -17.77 -2.64
C PRO A 358 6.43 -19.23 -2.44
N GLU A 359 5.55 -19.73 -3.30
CA GLU A 359 5.29 -21.16 -3.41
C GLU A 359 6.54 -21.86 -3.96
N ALA A 360 6.79 -23.09 -3.52
CA ALA A 360 7.82 -23.91 -4.12
C ALA A 360 7.53 -23.96 -5.64
N ALA A 361 8.57 -23.84 -6.43
CA ALA A 361 8.46 -23.91 -7.88
C ALA A 361 8.02 -25.33 -8.26
N ASP A 362 6.76 -25.63 -8.05
CA ASP A 362 6.13 -26.81 -8.65
C ASP A 362 5.95 -26.50 -10.15
N ALA A 363 7.04 -26.75 -10.87
CA ALA A 363 7.11 -26.62 -12.32
C ALA A 363 5.98 -27.40 -13.03
N SER A 364 5.31 -28.31 -12.33
CA SER A 364 4.32 -29.22 -12.92
C SER A 364 2.96 -28.58 -13.20
N ARG A 365 2.57 -27.53 -12.50
CA ARG A 365 1.24 -26.92 -12.67
C ARG A 365 1.13 -25.90 -13.81
N PHE A 366 2.24 -25.32 -14.28
CA PHE A 366 2.25 -24.22 -15.25
C PHE A 366 3.34 -24.34 -16.32
N THR A 367 3.86 -25.55 -16.56
CA THR A 367 4.98 -25.83 -17.48
C THR A 367 4.72 -25.46 -18.94
N ASP A 368 3.46 -25.27 -19.34
CA ASP A 368 3.10 -25.03 -20.74
C ASP A 368 3.09 -23.55 -21.14
N LEU A 369 3.24 -22.62 -20.18
CA LEU A 369 3.27 -21.19 -20.46
C LEU A 369 4.71 -20.67 -20.43
N PRO A 370 5.23 -20.13 -21.56
CA PRO A 370 6.59 -19.61 -21.61
C PRO A 370 6.75 -18.44 -20.64
N VAL A 371 7.79 -18.51 -19.80
CA VAL A 371 8.20 -17.37 -18.96
C VAL A 371 8.90 -16.36 -19.86
N PRO A 372 8.49 -15.08 -19.85
CA PRO A 372 9.18 -14.05 -20.62
C PRO A 372 10.64 -13.91 -20.18
N ASP A 373 11.55 -13.67 -21.11
CA ASP A 373 12.95 -13.40 -20.79
C ASP A 373 13.12 -11.92 -20.43
N LEU A 374 13.52 -11.64 -19.19
CA LEU A 374 13.73 -10.30 -18.66
C LEU A 374 14.77 -9.51 -19.47
N ARG A 375 15.86 -10.15 -19.89
CA ARG A 375 16.95 -9.52 -20.66
C ARG A 375 16.50 -9.18 -22.07
N ALA A 376 15.80 -10.11 -22.73
CA ALA A 376 15.24 -9.88 -24.06
C ALA A 376 14.23 -8.72 -24.05
N LEU A 377 13.40 -8.61 -23.02
CA LEU A 377 12.48 -7.46 -22.86
C LEU A 377 13.20 -6.14 -22.63
N CYS A 378 14.38 -6.16 -22.03
CA CYS A 378 15.24 -4.97 -21.89
C CYS A 378 16.11 -4.70 -23.14
N GLY A 379 16.14 -5.59 -24.12
CA GLY A 379 16.97 -5.49 -25.32
C GLY A 379 18.47 -5.58 -25.03
N ILE A 380 18.88 -6.34 -24.00
CA ILE A 380 20.28 -6.47 -23.58
C ILE A 380 20.78 -7.92 -23.70
N GLY A 381 22.09 -8.06 -23.95
CA GLY A 381 22.74 -9.37 -24.06
C GLY A 381 22.98 -10.07 -22.71
N PRO A 382 23.41 -11.35 -22.75
CA PRO A 382 23.64 -12.14 -21.52
C PRO A 382 24.79 -11.62 -20.65
N ASP A 383 25.78 -10.96 -21.24
CA ASP A 383 26.99 -10.49 -20.54
C ASP A 383 26.85 -9.07 -19.94
N VAL A 384 25.71 -8.41 -20.14
CA VAL A 384 25.46 -7.07 -19.62
C VAL A 384 24.96 -7.18 -18.18
N PRO A 385 25.62 -6.61 -17.17
CA PRO A 385 25.17 -6.67 -15.78
C PRO A 385 23.80 -6.01 -15.61
N LEU A 386 22.81 -6.74 -15.04
CA LEU A 386 21.43 -6.31 -14.85
C LEU A 386 21.03 -6.35 -13.37
N LEU A 387 20.77 -5.18 -12.81
CA LEU A 387 20.20 -5.04 -11.46
C LEU A 387 18.67 -4.98 -11.57
N VAL A 388 17.96 -5.73 -10.73
CA VAL A 388 16.50 -5.76 -10.75
C VAL A 388 15.88 -5.28 -9.44
N TYR A 389 14.84 -4.44 -9.56
CA TYR A 389 13.87 -4.19 -8.51
C TYR A 389 12.49 -4.63 -8.98
N SER A 390 11.84 -5.53 -8.24
CA SER A 390 10.47 -5.98 -8.51
C SER A 390 9.54 -5.53 -7.40
N GLY A 391 8.41 -4.88 -7.72
CA GLY A 391 7.34 -4.59 -6.79
C GLY A 391 6.87 -3.14 -6.77
N LEU A 392 6.17 -2.73 -5.70
CA LEU A 392 5.60 -1.40 -5.55
C LEU A 392 6.67 -0.31 -5.70
N ALA A 393 6.51 0.54 -6.70
CA ALA A 393 7.36 1.71 -6.91
C ALA A 393 6.81 2.91 -6.13
N ALA A 394 7.51 3.29 -5.06
CA ALA A 394 7.14 4.41 -4.20
C ALA A 394 8.40 5.03 -3.57
N ARG A 395 8.35 6.30 -3.18
CA ARG A 395 9.52 7.04 -2.64
C ARG A 395 10.21 6.33 -1.49
N GLN A 396 9.44 5.78 -0.54
CA GLN A 396 9.99 5.05 0.60
C GLN A 396 10.72 3.76 0.20
N ARG A 397 10.63 3.34 -1.06
CA ARG A 397 11.37 2.20 -1.60
C ARG A 397 12.78 2.58 -2.08
N GLY A 398 13.12 3.87 -2.11
CA GLY A 398 14.46 4.36 -2.36
C GLY A 398 15.04 4.06 -3.75
N LEU A 399 14.17 3.91 -4.78
CA LEU A 399 14.63 3.48 -6.11
C LEU A 399 15.50 4.52 -6.83
N ASP A 400 15.48 5.78 -6.37
CA ASP A 400 16.29 6.86 -6.92
C ASP A 400 17.80 6.49 -6.88
N ILE A 401 18.26 5.84 -5.83
CA ILE A 401 19.67 5.44 -5.65
C ILE A 401 20.16 4.49 -6.74
N MET A 402 19.27 3.64 -7.28
CA MET A 402 19.63 2.71 -8.36
C MET A 402 19.94 3.46 -9.67
N VAL A 403 19.26 4.59 -9.90
CA VAL A 403 19.49 5.46 -11.06
C VAL A 403 20.73 6.34 -10.85
N ASP A 404 20.85 6.95 -9.66
CA ASP A 404 21.94 7.84 -9.33
C ASP A 404 23.30 7.12 -9.36
N GLY A 405 23.37 5.88 -8.88
CA GLY A 405 24.57 5.05 -8.88
C GLY A 405 25.08 4.64 -10.27
N LEU A 406 24.23 4.66 -11.30
CA LEU A 406 24.64 4.28 -12.67
C LEU A 406 25.75 5.16 -13.27
N ARG A 407 25.94 6.37 -12.77
CA ARG A 407 27.07 7.23 -13.21
C ARG A 407 28.42 6.60 -12.88
N GLU A 408 28.51 5.89 -11.75
CA GLU A 408 29.72 5.26 -11.27
C GLU A 408 29.80 3.75 -11.62
N LEU A 409 28.73 3.21 -12.22
CA LEU A 409 28.63 1.82 -12.66
C LEU A 409 28.52 1.75 -14.19
N PRO A 410 29.63 1.93 -14.93
CA PRO A 410 29.60 1.88 -16.40
C PRO A 410 29.19 0.48 -16.88
N GLY A 411 28.35 0.43 -17.92
CA GLY A 411 27.84 -0.82 -18.52
C GLY A 411 26.78 -1.57 -17.71
N VAL A 412 26.49 -1.15 -16.48
CA VAL A 412 25.42 -1.75 -15.66
C VAL A 412 24.07 -1.19 -16.08
N HIS A 413 23.07 -2.08 -16.19
CA HIS A 413 21.68 -1.74 -16.46
C HIS A 413 20.80 -1.97 -15.23
N VAL A 414 19.69 -1.23 -15.14
CA VAL A 414 18.69 -1.34 -14.08
C VAL A 414 17.31 -1.58 -14.70
N VAL A 415 16.55 -2.52 -14.15
CA VAL A 415 15.15 -2.73 -14.51
C VAL A 415 14.23 -2.63 -13.31
N PHE A 416 13.18 -1.83 -13.46
CA PHE A 416 12.06 -1.72 -12.51
C PHE A 416 10.88 -2.54 -13.01
N VAL A 417 10.59 -3.64 -12.35
CA VAL A 417 9.39 -4.47 -12.60
C VAL A 417 8.28 -3.98 -11.67
N ALA A 418 7.29 -3.26 -12.20
CA ALA A 418 6.25 -2.59 -11.43
C ALA A 418 4.86 -2.84 -12.04
N SER A 419 3.79 -2.69 -11.23
CA SER A 419 2.42 -2.92 -11.70
C SER A 419 2.03 -2.09 -12.91
N HIS A 420 2.53 -0.86 -12.97
CA HIS A 420 2.35 0.08 -14.08
C HIS A 420 3.65 0.84 -14.34
N PRO A 421 4.34 0.57 -15.45
CA PRO A 421 5.58 1.30 -15.82
C PRO A 421 5.40 2.81 -15.95
N GLU A 422 4.18 3.28 -16.25
CA GLU A 422 3.80 4.69 -16.37
C GLU A 422 3.46 5.39 -15.05
N LEU A 423 3.69 4.75 -13.91
CA LEU A 423 3.49 5.41 -12.61
C LEU A 423 4.33 6.71 -12.52
N PRO A 424 3.77 7.80 -11.94
CA PRO A 424 4.47 9.08 -11.85
C PRO A 424 5.85 9.00 -11.20
N TYR A 425 6.06 8.05 -10.27
CA TYR A 425 7.36 7.84 -9.67
C TYR A 425 8.35 7.20 -10.65
N ILE A 426 7.94 6.17 -11.40
CA ILE A 426 8.77 5.55 -12.45
C ILE A 426 9.12 6.58 -13.53
N LEU A 427 8.15 7.38 -13.99
CA LEU A 427 8.40 8.43 -14.96
C LEU A 427 9.41 9.49 -14.46
N ARG A 428 9.43 9.79 -13.15
CA ARG A 428 10.46 10.65 -12.55
C ARG A 428 11.83 9.98 -12.57
N LEU A 429 11.93 8.69 -12.28
CA LEU A 429 13.18 7.94 -12.37
C LEU A 429 13.73 7.94 -13.81
N MET A 430 12.86 7.74 -14.81
CA MET A 430 13.24 7.83 -16.23
C MET A 430 13.77 9.23 -16.60
N LYS A 431 13.06 10.28 -16.16
CA LYS A 431 13.51 11.65 -16.35
C LYS A 431 14.85 11.92 -15.65
N ARG A 432 15.03 11.42 -14.43
CA ARG A 432 16.31 11.51 -13.70
C ARG A 432 17.44 10.82 -14.48
N ALA A 433 17.16 9.65 -15.06
CA ALA A 433 18.12 8.94 -15.90
C ALA A 433 18.52 9.74 -17.17
N GLU A 434 17.57 10.46 -17.79
CA GLU A 434 17.86 11.39 -18.91
C GLU A 434 18.78 12.53 -18.47
N GLU A 435 18.48 13.17 -17.32
CA GLU A 435 19.29 14.25 -16.74
C GLU A 435 20.72 13.81 -16.41
N LEU A 436 20.91 12.54 -16.06
CA LEU A 436 22.22 11.94 -15.75
C LEU A 436 22.93 11.33 -16.97
N GLY A 437 22.30 11.32 -18.16
CA GLY A 437 22.85 10.73 -19.37
C GLY A 437 22.95 9.20 -19.35
N VAL A 438 22.08 8.52 -18.60
CA VAL A 438 22.07 7.07 -18.41
C VAL A 438 20.73 6.43 -18.79
N ARG A 439 19.91 7.14 -19.57
CA ARG A 439 18.52 6.73 -19.89
C ARG A 439 18.44 5.39 -20.63
N ASP A 440 19.40 5.11 -21.48
CA ASP A 440 19.55 3.87 -22.26
C ASP A 440 19.78 2.63 -21.37
N ARG A 441 20.23 2.83 -20.15
CA ARG A 441 20.53 1.76 -19.17
C ARG A 441 19.45 1.58 -18.10
N VAL A 442 18.32 2.30 -18.20
CA VAL A 442 17.20 2.20 -17.25
C VAL A 442 15.95 1.72 -17.95
N HIS A 443 15.39 0.61 -17.46
CA HIS A 443 14.24 -0.07 -18.04
C HIS A 443 13.07 -0.11 -17.05
N ALA A 444 11.84 -0.19 -17.57
CA ALA A 444 10.64 -0.39 -16.76
C ALA A 444 9.72 -1.38 -17.45
N LEU A 445 9.33 -2.43 -16.73
CA LEU A 445 8.52 -3.53 -17.23
C LEU A 445 7.30 -3.75 -16.33
N PRO A 446 6.19 -4.26 -16.86
CA PRO A 446 5.02 -4.64 -16.07
C PRO A 446 5.30 -5.90 -15.24
N TYR A 447 4.44 -6.17 -14.25
CA TYR A 447 4.46 -7.43 -13.51
C TYR A 447 4.17 -8.62 -14.42
N VAL A 448 4.81 -9.74 -14.10
CA VAL A 448 4.41 -11.06 -14.58
C VAL A 448 3.49 -11.74 -13.55
N PRO A 449 2.72 -12.78 -13.92
CA PRO A 449 1.97 -13.59 -12.98
C PRO A 449 2.86 -14.11 -11.83
N HIS A 450 2.30 -14.22 -10.62
CA HIS A 450 3.10 -14.53 -9.41
C HIS A 450 3.88 -15.85 -9.50
N TRP A 451 3.36 -16.86 -10.19
CA TRP A 451 4.06 -18.13 -10.39
C TRP A 451 5.24 -18.06 -11.36
N GLN A 452 5.35 -17.01 -12.17
CA GLN A 452 6.48 -16.77 -13.08
C GLN A 452 7.57 -15.89 -12.45
N VAL A 453 7.30 -15.21 -11.33
CA VAL A 453 8.18 -14.17 -10.78
C VAL A 453 9.58 -14.68 -10.52
N VAL A 454 9.74 -15.82 -9.87
CA VAL A 454 11.06 -16.39 -9.55
C VAL A 454 11.86 -16.70 -10.82
N SER A 455 11.26 -17.42 -11.77
CA SER A 455 11.92 -17.75 -13.06
C SER A 455 12.20 -16.52 -13.91
N PHE A 456 11.29 -15.53 -13.90
CA PHE A 456 11.46 -14.27 -14.62
C PHE A 456 12.63 -13.47 -14.08
N LEU A 457 12.77 -13.39 -12.76
CA LEU A 457 13.84 -12.64 -12.11
C LEU A 457 15.20 -13.37 -12.17
N SER A 458 15.22 -14.69 -12.31
CA SER A 458 16.46 -15.49 -12.27
C SER A 458 17.45 -15.18 -13.40
N THR A 459 17.04 -14.46 -14.43
CA THR A 459 17.90 -13.99 -15.53
C THR A 459 18.60 -12.66 -15.24
N ALA A 460 18.29 -11.98 -14.12
CA ALA A 460 19.06 -10.83 -13.63
C ALA A 460 20.35 -11.29 -12.90
N ASP A 461 21.24 -10.35 -12.60
CA ASP A 461 22.48 -10.63 -11.87
C ASP A 461 22.40 -10.27 -10.40
N VAL A 462 21.63 -9.25 -10.03
CA VAL A 462 21.53 -8.73 -8.66
C VAL A 462 20.11 -8.29 -8.33
N GLY A 463 19.58 -8.78 -7.22
CA GLY A 463 18.34 -8.29 -6.63
C GLY A 463 18.58 -7.11 -5.67
N VAL A 464 17.95 -5.95 -5.93
CA VAL A 464 18.19 -4.74 -5.13
C VAL A 464 16.98 -4.40 -4.27
N ILE A 465 17.20 -4.12 -2.97
CA ILE A 465 16.16 -3.73 -2.00
C ILE A 465 16.61 -2.45 -1.25
N PRO A 466 16.49 -1.26 -1.85
CA PRO A 466 17.06 -0.02 -1.32
C PRO A 466 16.09 0.78 -0.45
N ILE A 467 15.30 0.11 0.39
CA ILE A 467 14.24 0.75 1.17
C ILE A 467 14.80 1.65 2.27
N HIS A 468 14.08 2.75 2.55
CA HIS A 468 14.47 3.73 3.57
C HIS A 468 14.13 3.25 4.99
N HIS A 469 14.78 3.85 6.01
CA HIS A 469 14.49 3.63 7.43
C HIS A 469 13.10 4.12 7.82
N TRP A 470 12.13 3.22 7.78
CA TRP A 470 10.78 3.43 8.31
C TRP A 470 10.47 2.37 9.36
N PRO A 471 9.67 2.67 10.40
CA PRO A 471 9.42 1.72 11.48
C PRO A 471 8.98 0.33 11.02
N ASN A 472 8.15 0.24 9.98
CA ASN A 472 7.73 -1.04 9.41
C ASN A 472 8.80 -1.70 8.55
N HIS A 473 9.72 -0.94 7.96
CA HIS A 473 10.83 -1.51 7.21
C HIS A 473 11.87 -2.17 8.14
N GLU A 474 12.07 -1.60 9.34
CA GLU A 474 13.02 -2.12 10.33
C GLU A 474 12.69 -3.54 10.83
N ILE A 475 11.42 -3.89 10.83
CA ILE A 475 10.91 -5.15 11.38
C ILE A 475 10.42 -6.12 10.32
N ALA A 476 10.45 -5.73 9.05
CA ALA A 476 9.93 -6.54 7.96
C ALA A 476 11.02 -7.34 7.25
N LEU A 477 10.69 -8.59 6.91
CA LEU A 477 11.36 -9.34 5.87
C LEU A 477 10.37 -9.43 4.70
N ILE A 478 10.62 -8.62 3.67
CA ILE A 478 9.64 -8.41 2.60
C ILE A 478 9.65 -9.53 1.57
N THR A 479 8.54 -9.73 0.87
CA THR A 479 8.36 -10.79 -0.15
C THR A 479 9.50 -10.87 -1.17
N LYS A 480 10.02 -9.72 -1.63
CA LYS A 480 11.14 -9.64 -2.58
C LYS A 480 12.41 -10.33 -2.10
N PHE A 481 12.67 -10.29 -0.81
CA PHE A 481 13.82 -10.96 -0.22
C PHE A 481 13.78 -12.47 -0.51
N PHE A 482 12.62 -13.07 -0.36
CA PHE A 482 12.41 -14.49 -0.63
C PHE A 482 12.38 -14.80 -2.13
N GLU A 483 11.70 -13.96 -2.94
CA GLU A 483 11.63 -14.11 -4.40
C GLU A 483 13.03 -14.07 -5.02
N TYR A 484 13.87 -13.12 -4.62
CA TYR A 484 15.27 -13.04 -5.08
C TYR A 484 16.11 -14.21 -4.58
N SER A 485 15.89 -14.66 -3.35
CA SER A 485 16.60 -15.84 -2.81
C SER A 485 16.26 -17.09 -3.61
N HIS A 486 14.99 -17.33 -3.95
CA HIS A 486 14.58 -18.46 -4.80
C HIS A 486 15.05 -18.32 -6.25
N ALA A 487 15.15 -17.10 -6.76
CA ALA A 487 15.79 -16.82 -8.05
C ALA A 487 17.33 -16.95 -7.99
N ARG A 488 17.89 -17.27 -6.81
CA ARG A 488 19.34 -17.39 -6.54
C ARG A 488 20.15 -16.13 -6.88
N LEU A 489 19.52 -14.95 -6.77
CA LEU A 489 20.16 -13.68 -7.02
C LEU A 489 20.97 -13.25 -5.80
N PRO A 490 22.25 -12.85 -5.96
CA PRO A 490 22.94 -12.06 -4.96
C PRO A 490 22.13 -10.81 -4.62
N LEU A 491 22.10 -10.42 -3.35
CA LEU A 491 21.31 -9.29 -2.88
C LEU A 491 22.17 -8.05 -2.62
N VAL A 492 21.62 -6.87 -2.94
CA VAL A 492 22.10 -5.59 -2.43
C VAL A 492 20.95 -4.94 -1.66
N VAL A 493 21.06 -4.87 -0.33
CA VAL A 493 20.00 -4.40 0.56
C VAL A 493 20.46 -3.20 1.38
N SER A 494 19.57 -2.24 1.63
CA SER A 494 19.85 -1.18 2.59
C SER A 494 19.94 -1.73 4.02
N ASP A 495 20.56 -0.98 4.92
CA ASP A 495 20.86 -1.38 6.31
C ASP A 495 19.64 -1.36 7.25
N VAL A 496 18.42 -1.45 6.71
CA VAL A 496 17.21 -1.67 7.51
C VAL A 496 17.34 -2.98 8.30
N ARG A 497 17.11 -2.90 9.60
CA ARG A 497 17.55 -3.87 10.59
C ARG A 497 17.35 -5.33 10.20
N THR A 498 16.10 -5.78 10.05
CA THR A 498 15.81 -7.22 9.87
C THR A 498 16.40 -7.78 8.59
N MET A 499 16.32 -7.06 7.46
CA MET A 499 16.92 -7.52 6.21
C MET A 499 18.44 -7.52 6.26
N ALA A 500 19.05 -6.47 6.81
CA ALA A 500 20.48 -6.37 6.96
C ALA A 500 21.04 -7.50 7.86
N GLU A 501 20.38 -7.78 8.98
CA GLU A 501 20.76 -8.88 9.88
C GLU A 501 20.70 -10.23 9.16
N VAL A 502 19.59 -10.54 8.48
CA VAL A 502 19.44 -11.81 7.76
C VAL A 502 20.44 -11.91 6.60
N THR A 503 20.63 -10.84 5.81
CA THR A 503 21.59 -10.83 4.70
C THR A 503 23.03 -11.09 5.19
N ARG A 504 23.45 -10.47 6.30
CA ARG A 504 24.78 -10.72 6.89
C ARG A 504 24.92 -12.14 7.44
N GLN A 505 23.89 -12.65 8.11
CA GLN A 505 23.89 -14.02 8.67
C GLN A 505 23.93 -15.09 7.59
N THR A 506 23.25 -14.88 6.49
CA THR A 506 23.16 -15.85 5.39
C THR A 506 24.31 -15.73 4.39
N GLY A 507 24.93 -14.56 4.27
CA GLY A 507 26.02 -14.31 3.33
C GLY A 507 25.57 -14.22 1.86
N GLN A 508 24.28 -14.05 1.60
CA GLN A 508 23.71 -14.04 0.24
C GLN A 508 23.78 -12.68 -0.48
N GLY A 509 24.43 -11.67 0.12
CA GLY A 509 24.52 -10.34 -0.47
C GLY A 509 25.30 -9.34 0.37
N GLU A 510 25.31 -8.10 -0.09
CA GLU A 510 25.92 -6.94 0.56
C GLU A 510 24.85 -6.04 1.19
N VAL A 511 25.26 -5.39 2.27
CA VAL A 511 24.46 -4.37 2.96
C VAL A 511 25.11 -3.01 2.75
N PHE A 512 24.31 -2.00 2.41
CA PHE A 512 24.75 -0.61 2.25
C PHE A 512 23.93 0.33 3.14
N GLU A 513 24.50 1.49 3.50
CA GLU A 513 23.82 2.54 4.25
C GLU A 513 22.71 3.16 3.39
N ALA A 514 21.48 3.14 3.91
CA ALA A 514 20.31 3.67 3.19
C ALA A 514 20.53 5.13 2.76
N GLU A 515 20.11 5.46 1.52
CA GLU A 515 20.24 6.79 0.92
C GLU A 515 21.71 7.25 0.64
N ASN A 516 22.71 6.38 0.87
CA ASN A 516 24.12 6.63 0.57
C ASN A 516 24.52 6.01 -0.77
N VAL A 517 24.66 6.85 -1.83
CA VAL A 517 24.97 6.40 -3.20
C VAL A 517 26.36 5.77 -3.29
N GLU A 518 27.37 6.30 -2.61
CA GLU A 518 28.74 5.79 -2.65
C GLU A 518 28.80 4.38 -2.07
N ASP A 519 28.13 4.15 -0.93
CA ASP A 519 28.09 2.84 -0.28
C ASP A 519 27.23 1.84 -1.07
N TYR A 520 26.15 2.32 -1.73
CA TYR A 520 25.38 1.50 -2.66
C TYR A 520 26.26 1.02 -3.85
N VAL A 521 27.02 1.92 -4.44
CA VAL A 521 27.95 1.58 -5.55
C VAL A 521 29.01 0.60 -5.10
N ARG A 522 29.60 0.77 -3.89
CA ARG A 522 30.51 -0.18 -3.28
C ARG A 522 29.88 -1.56 -3.18
N ALA A 523 28.67 -1.65 -2.65
CA ALA A 523 27.97 -2.91 -2.46
C ALA A 523 27.66 -3.61 -3.80
N VAL A 524 27.20 -2.87 -4.81
CA VAL A 524 26.95 -3.40 -6.16
C VAL A 524 28.22 -3.95 -6.78
N ARG A 525 29.35 -3.21 -6.74
CA ARG A 525 30.65 -3.65 -7.26
C ARG A 525 31.11 -4.94 -6.56
N ALA A 526 31.04 -4.98 -5.24
CA ALA A 526 31.46 -6.17 -4.47
C ALA A 526 30.67 -7.44 -4.88
N VAL A 527 29.37 -7.29 -5.19
CA VAL A 527 28.55 -8.40 -5.66
C VAL A 527 28.88 -8.78 -7.09
N LEU A 528 29.04 -7.81 -8.00
CA LEU A 528 29.34 -8.08 -9.41
C LEU A 528 30.76 -8.66 -9.61
N ASP A 529 31.73 -8.29 -8.76
CA ASP A 529 33.11 -8.81 -8.82
C ASP A 529 33.24 -10.25 -8.34
N ALA A 530 32.33 -10.69 -7.44
CA ALA A 530 32.40 -12.03 -6.85
C ALA A 530 31.02 -12.70 -6.68
N PRO A 531 30.18 -12.81 -7.73
CA PRO A 531 28.80 -13.27 -7.60
C PRO A 531 28.69 -14.69 -7.02
N LYS A 532 29.61 -15.58 -7.34
CA LYS A 532 29.65 -16.95 -6.82
C LYS A 532 29.79 -17.03 -5.30
N ARG A 533 30.44 -16.05 -4.68
CA ARG A 533 30.55 -15.96 -3.21
C ARG A 533 29.18 -15.87 -2.56
N TYR A 534 28.28 -15.09 -3.15
CA TYR A 534 26.95 -14.82 -2.60
C TYR A 534 25.94 -15.90 -3.00
N THR A 535 26.02 -16.43 -4.22
CA THR A 535 25.13 -17.52 -4.66
C THR A 535 25.41 -18.82 -3.92
N ALA A 536 26.65 -19.06 -3.44
CA ALA A 536 26.97 -20.21 -2.59
C ALA A 536 26.14 -20.28 -1.30
N ALA A 537 25.62 -19.14 -0.84
CA ALA A 537 24.73 -19.09 0.30
C ALA A 537 23.42 -19.88 0.06
N TYR A 538 23.00 -20.06 -1.16
CA TYR A 538 21.79 -20.79 -1.55
C TYR A 538 22.00 -22.31 -1.69
N GLU A 539 23.24 -22.78 -1.63
CA GLU A 539 23.57 -24.20 -1.63
C GLU A 539 23.51 -24.82 -0.23
N VAL A 540 23.29 -24.02 0.81
CA VAL A 540 23.12 -24.51 2.18
C VAL A 540 21.83 -25.29 2.27
N GLU A 541 21.91 -26.57 2.59
CA GLU A 541 20.78 -27.49 2.69
C GLU A 541 19.68 -26.96 3.65
N GLY A 542 18.43 -27.05 3.24
CA GLY A 542 17.27 -26.64 4.01
C GLY A 542 17.03 -25.13 4.11
N ARG A 543 17.94 -24.27 3.62
CA ARG A 543 17.77 -22.81 3.75
C ARG A 543 16.58 -22.31 2.94
N LEU A 544 16.50 -22.66 1.67
CA LEU A 544 15.40 -22.25 0.81
C LEU A 544 14.10 -22.99 1.16
N ASP A 545 14.19 -24.23 1.65
CA ASP A 545 13.02 -25.03 2.06
C ASP A 545 12.25 -24.39 3.23
N ALA A 546 12.95 -23.69 4.14
CA ALA A 546 12.32 -22.92 5.21
C ALA A 546 11.61 -21.65 4.70
N TRP A 547 11.91 -21.21 3.47
CA TRP A 547 11.41 -19.98 2.85
C TRP A 547 10.44 -20.23 1.70
N VAL A 548 9.80 -21.40 1.68
CA VAL A 548 8.69 -21.71 0.77
C VAL A 548 7.36 -21.55 1.48
N TRP A 549 6.32 -21.30 0.70
CA TRP A 549 4.96 -21.14 1.25
C TRP A 549 4.46 -22.41 1.93
N GLU A 550 4.79 -23.58 1.41
CA GLU A 550 4.38 -24.89 1.94
C GLU A 550 4.79 -25.04 3.41
N ALA A 551 6.03 -24.69 3.76
CA ALA A 551 6.51 -24.69 5.15
C ALA A 551 5.73 -23.66 6.01
N GLN A 552 5.36 -22.53 5.45
CA GLN A 552 4.56 -21.51 6.14
C GLN A 552 3.10 -21.96 6.34
N ALA A 553 2.55 -22.68 5.36
CA ALA A 553 1.21 -23.25 5.44
C ALA A 553 1.09 -24.29 6.57
N GLU A 554 2.14 -25.10 6.79
CA GLU A 554 2.19 -26.04 7.94
C GLU A 554 2.15 -25.31 9.28
N VAL A 555 2.90 -24.19 9.42
CA VAL A 555 2.85 -23.36 10.64
C VAL A 555 1.44 -22.85 10.87
N LEU A 556 0.77 -22.35 9.81
CA LEU A 556 -0.58 -21.82 9.88
C LEU A 556 -1.62 -22.93 10.21
N ASP A 557 -1.50 -24.10 9.58
CA ASP A 557 -2.36 -25.25 9.86
C ASP A 557 -2.20 -25.74 11.32
N GLY A 558 -0.97 -25.71 11.84
CA GLY A 558 -0.67 -25.98 13.24
C GLY A 558 -1.42 -25.03 14.20
N VAL A 559 -1.54 -23.75 13.84
CA VAL A 559 -2.35 -22.78 14.61
C VAL A 559 -3.83 -23.17 14.61
N TYR A 560 -4.42 -23.47 13.45
CA TYR A 560 -5.83 -23.87 13.35
C TYR A 560 -6.11 -25.17 14.11
N THR A 561 -5.26 -26.17 13.94
CA THR A 561 -5.38 -27.47 14.62
C THR A 561 -5.37 -27.33 16.13
N ARG A 562 -4.48 -26.51 16.68
CA ARG A 562 -4.36 -26.21 18.10
C ARG A 562 -5.64 -25.58 18.66
N LEU A 563 -6.21 -24.61 17.93
CA LEU A 563 -7.45 -23.93 18.31
C LEU A 563 -8.65 -24.88 18.33
N MET A 564 -8.73 -25.83 17.38
CA MET A 564 -9.82 -26.82 17.34
C MET A 564 -9.70 -27.85 18.46
N ARG A 565 -8.48 -28.32 18.82
CA ARG A 565 -8.26 -29.24 19.95
C ARG A 565 -8.65 -28.61 21.28
N GLY A 566 -8.23 -27.38 21.56
CA GLY A 566 -8.59 -26.63 22.74
C GLY A 566 -10.12 -26.36 22.86
N ALA A 567 -10.84 -26.44 21.73
CA ALA A 567 -12.29 -26.38 21.73
C ALA A 567 -12.93 -27.72 22.15
N GLY A 568 -12.25 -28.85 21.96
CA GLY A 568 -12.73 -30.20 22.31
C GLY A 568 -12.58 -30.57 23.80
N ASP A 569 -11.48 -30.12 24.44
CA ASP A 569 -11.18 -30.44 25.85
C ASP A 569 -12.03 -29.66 26.88
N GLY A 570 -12.77 -28.68 26.45
CA GLY A 570 -13.66 -27.86 27.30
C GLY A 570 -15.07 -28.41 27.47
N ARG A 571 -15.29 -29.72 27.45
CA ARG A 571 -16.53 -30.32 27.94
C ARG A 571 -16.42 -30.52 29.45
N ASN A 572 -16.82 -29.53 30.15
CA ASN A 572 -17.32 -29.36 31.52
C ASN A 572 -16.46 -28.40 32.38
N PRO A 573 -17.02 -27.57 33.26
CA PRO A 573 -17.95 -27.98 34.32
C PRO A 573 -19.40 -27.62 34.07
#